data_58021a113cfaed7f82bd321d10614d12
#
_entry.id   58021a113cfaed7f82bd321d10614d12
#
_cell.length_a   1.000
_cell.length_b   1.000
_cell.length_c   1.000
_cell.angle_alpha   90.00
_cell.angle_beta   90.00
_cell.angle_gamma   90.00
#
_symmetry.space_group_name_H-M   'P 1'
#
loop_
_entity.id
_entity.type
_entity.pdbx_description
1 polymer ?
#
loop_
_entity_poly.entity_id
_entity_poly.type
_entity_poly.pdbx_seq_one_letter_code
_entity_poly.pdbx_strand_id
1 'polypeptide(L)'
;MRTQVIIEDHVLPQLLTSAIEAYEVSHRAHARGRSNKKLETFGLLWGYALPVRNGVPARLVAVVATVETSALRHTDWVRPDFESIAMKRDFFGEYWPQLELIGTFHSHPYEDLSEVNDTKGWRASEGDRAFWPDFHEFVCPDMDELAHLVIAITGLSRKGTAEPDRLAGNEYTSGYVVSADKRKLWIKGYTSALYEEVDEDAPFDEAFMAGDIEMGRSYDVYEDEDVLLEIPSLEARFRHELLRR
;
A
#
# COMPACT_ATOMS: atom_id res chain seq x y z
N MET A 1 -8.27 -8.89 -15.71
CA MET A 1 -8.44 -9.90 -14.63
C MET A 1 -7.99 -9.22 -13.36
N ARG A 2 -8.74 -9.25 -12.27
CA ARG A 2 -8.41 -8.51 -11.03
C ARG A 2 -7.18 -9.09 -10.36
N THR A 3 -6.21 -8.27 -10.02
CA THR A 3 -5.10 -8.70 -9.17
C THR A 3 -5.57 -8.79 -7.72
N GLN A 4 -5.22 -9.86 -7.05
CA GLN A 4 -5.57 -10.09 -5.65
C GLN A 4 -4.41 -9.68 -4.75
N VAL A 5 -4.68 -8.75 -3.84
CA VAL A 5 -3.74 -8.32 -2.78
C VAL A 5 -4.17 -8.96 -1.47
N ILE A 6 -3.35 -9.82 -0.91
CA ILE A 6 -3.62 -10.53 0.34
C ILE A 6 -2.69 -9.99 1.42
N ILE A 7 -3.27 -9.50 2.50
CA ILE A 7 -2.51 -9.08 3.69
C ILE A 7 -2.72 -10.13 4.77
N GLU A 8 -1.69 -10.90 5.07
CA GLU A 8 -1.75 -11.93 6.11
C GLU A 8 -2.09 -11.33 7.49
N ASP A 9 -2.83 -12.06 8.31
CA ASP A 9 -3.39 -11.58 9.58
C ASP A 9 -2.35 -11.00 10.55
N HIS A 10 -1.13 -11.50 10.53
CA HIS A 10 -0.05 -11.00 11.39
C HIS A 10 0.61 -9.70 10.86
N VAL A 11 0.34 -9.33 9.60
CA VAL A 11 0.81 -8.08 9.01
C VAL A 11 -0.13 -6.93 9.37
N LEU A 12 -1.45 -7.18 9.41
CA LEU A 12 -2.44 -6.15 9.71
C LEU A 12 -2.16 -5.36 11.00
N PRO A 13 -1.82 -5.97 12.15
CA PRO A 13 -1.45 -5.23 13.35
C PRO A 13 -0.25 -4.30 13.15
N GLN A 14 0.74 -4.69 12.34
CA GLN A 14 1.91 -3.85 12.06
C GLN A 14 1.48 -2.59 11.27
N LEU A 15 0.64 -2.73 10.27
CA LEU A 15 0.10 -1.63 9.49
C LEU A 15 -0.71 -0.66 10.37
N LEU A 16 -1.67 -1.20 11.12
CA LEU A 16 -2.54 -0.37 11.95
C LEU A 16 -1.79 0.33 13.09
N THR A 17 -0.89 -0.38 13.79
CA THR A 17 -0.13 0.22 14.91
C THR A 17 0.83 1.28 14.44
N SER A 18 1.46 1.12 13.27
CA SER A 18 2.33 2.16 12.72
C SER A 18 1.57 3.44 12.34
N ALA A 19 0.38 3.30 11.74
CA ALA A 19 -0.49 4.43 11.45
C ALA A 19 -1.01 5.12 12.74
N ILE A 20 -1.41 4.34 13.74
CA ILE A 20 -1.87 4.85 15.05
C ILE A 20 -0.72 5.58 15.78
N GLU A 21 0.47 5.00 15.79
CA GLU A 21 1.64 5.61 16.42
C GLU A 21 1.98 6.95 15.76
N ALA A 22 2.04 7.01 14.44
CA ALA A 22 2.31 8.24 13.70
C ALA A 22 1.24 9.32 13.96
N TYR A 23 -0.02 8.91 14.12
CA TYR A 23 -1.15 9.78 14.39
C TYR A 23 -1.18 10.34 15.82
N GLU A 24 -0.97 9.51 16.84
CA GLU A 24 -1.23 9.86 18.24
C GLU A 24 0.01 10.24 19.05
N VAL A 25 1.15 9.59 18.73
CA VAL A 25 2.37 9.80 19.51
C VAL A 25 3.12 11.01 19.01
N SER A 26 3.71 11.76 19.94
CA SER A 26 4.53 12.94 19.61
C SER A 26 5.90 12.49 19.09
N HIS A 27 6.17 12.76 17.84
CA HIS A 27 7.46 12.50 17.21
C HIS A 27 8.40 13.72 17.32
N ARG A 28 9.67 13.46 17.62
CA ARG A 28 10.72 14.48 17.76
C ARG A 28 11.99 14.01 17.09
N ALA A 29 12.61 14.86 16.30
CA ALA A 29 13.94 14.59 15.75
C ALA A 29 15.01 14.63 16.84
N HIS A 30 14.83 15.45 17.89
CA HIS A 30 15.76 15.58 19.03
C HIS A 30 14.98 15.75 20.33
N ALA A 31 15.58 15.36 21.46
CA ALA A 31 14.96 15.41 22.79
C ALA A 31 14.37 16.79 23.15
N ARG A 32 14.99 17.88 22.67
CA ARG A 32 14.53 19.27 22.87
C ARG A 32 13.84 19.88 21.64
N GLY A 33 13.65 19.09 20.57
CA GLY A 33 13.01 19.55 19.33
C GLY A 33 11.52 19.77 19.48
N ARG A 34 10.94 20.47 18.50
CA ARG A 34 9.49 20.59 18.36
C ARG A 34 8.90 19.18 18.16
N SER A 35 7.81 18.90 18.86
CA SER A 35 7.11 17.63 18.69
C SER A 35 5.95 17.80 17.71
N ASN A 36 5.80 16.86 16.80
CA ASN A 36 4.71 16.82 15.85
C ASN A 36 3.88 15.56 16.09
N LYS A 37 2.58 15.67 15.87
CA LYS A 37 1.60 14.58 15.85
C LYS A 37 0.90 14.57 14.51
N LYS A 38 0.12 13.54 14.27
CA LYS A 38 -0.64 13.36 13.03
C LYS A 38 0.28 13.42 11.82
N LEU A 39 1.35 12.65 11.89
CA LEU A 39 2.28 12.50 10.79
C LEU A 39 1.86 11.33 9.91
N GLU A 40 2.19 11.43 8.65
CA GLU A 40 2.16 10.27 7.78
C GLU A 40 3.24 9.26 8.16
N THR A 41 2.97 7.98 7.97
CA THR A 41 3.96 6.91 8.03
C THR A 41 4.11 6.28 6.67
N PHE A 42 5.26 5.72 6.40
CA PHE A 42 5.55 4.98 5.17
C PHE A 42 6.25 3.68 5.52
N GLY A 43 6.02 2.65 4.71
CA GLY A 43 6.69 1.38 4.85
C GLY A 43 6.56 0.49 3.62
N LEU A 44 7.21 -0.66 3.70
CA LEU A 44 7.36 -1.62 2.63
C LEU A 44 6.60 -2.91 2.97
N LEU A 45 6.05 -3.54 1.94
CA LEU A 45 5.39 -4.83 2.00
C LEU A 45 6.28 -5.90 1.36
N TRP A 46 6.55 -6.95 2.11
CA TRP A 46 7.38 -8.07 1.69
C TRP A 46 6.55 -9.33 1.66
N GLY A 47 6.79 -10.17 0.63
CA GLY A 47 6.02 -11.39 0.50
C GLY A 47 6.24 -12.09 -0.83
N TYR A 48 5.15 -12.57 -1.42
CA TYR A 48 5.19 -13.38 -2.62
C TYR A 48 4.40 -12.73 -3.76
N ALA A 49 5.02 -12.63 -4.92
CA ALA A 49 4.35 -12.32 -6.18
C ALA A 49 4.04 -13.63 -6.90
N LEU A 50 2.76 -13.96 -7.00
CA LEU A 50 2.28 -15.19 -7.61
C LEU A 50 1.61 -14.86 -8.95
N PRO A 51 2.21 -15.23 -10.08
CA PRO A 51 1.67 -14.89 -11.40
C PRO A 51 0.35 -15.59 -11.70
N VAL A 52 -0.34 -15.14 -12.72
CA VAL A 52 -1.54 -15.80 -13.25
C VAL A 52 -1.22 -17.25 -13.59
N ARG A 53 -2.01 -18.19 -13.04
CA ARG A 53 -1.81 -19.63 -13.29
C ARG A 53 -3.15 -20.36 -13.32
N ASN A 54 -3.39 -21.14 -14.39
CA ASN A 54 -4.57 -22.00 -14.52
C ASN A 54 -5.92 -21.28 -14.27
N GLY A 55 -6.04 -20.03 -14.75
CA GLY A 55 -7.25 -19.24 -14.55
C GLY A 55 -7.38 -18.56 -13.16
N VAL A 56 -6.40 -18.76 -12.27
CA VAL A 56 -6.29 -18.01 -11.01
C VAL A 56 -5.60 -16.69 -11.30
N PRO A 57 -6.15 -15.55 -10.86
CA PRO A 57 -5.53 -14.23 -11.07
C PRO A 57 -4.16 -14.11 -10.39
N ALA A 58 -3.38 -13.11 -10.79
CA ALA A 58 -2.16 -12.74 -10.10
C ALA A 58 -2.46 -12.39 -8.63
N ARG A 59 -1.52 -12.74 -7.74
CA ARG A 59 -1.66 -12.49 -6.30
C ARG A 59 -0.39 -11.90 -5.73
N LEU A 60 -0.53 -10.82 -4.99
CA LEU A 60 0.51 -10.22 -4.17
C LEU A 60 0.17 -10.52 -2.70
N VAL A 61 0.98 -11.37 -2.06
CA VAL A 61 0.72 -11.87 -0.69
C VAL A 61 1.72 -11.25 0.27
N ALA A 62 1.32 -10.26 1.05
CA ALA A 62 2.15 -9.62 2.06
C ALA A 62 2.22 -10.46 3.33
N VAL A 63 3.42 -10.86 3.72
CA VAL A 63 3.71 -11.66 4.92
C VAL A 63 4.58 -10.93 5.94
N VAL A 64 5.21 -9.83 5.57
CA VAL A 64 5.96 -8.93 6.46
C VAL A 64 5.72 -7.49 6.04
N ALA A 65 5.62 -6.59 7.00
CA ALA A 65 5.67 -5.14 6.76
C ALA A 65 6.84 -4.53 7.54
N THR A 66 7.56 -3.59 6.92
CA THR A 66 8.62 -2.84 7.58
C THR A 66 8.35 -1.35 7.47
N VAL A 67 8.41 -0.63 8.59
CA VAL A 67 8.26 0.82 8.62
C VAL A 67 9.59 1.49 8.23
N GLU A 68 9.51 2.53 7.42
CA GLU A 68 10.64 3.40 7.07
C GLU A 68 10.87 4.46 8.15
N THR A 69 11.70 4.13 9.12
CA THR A 69 12.00 5.02 10.26
C THR A 69 12.86 6.22 9.89
N SER A 70 13.60 6.15 8.78
CA SER A 70 14.40 7.23 8.19
C SER A 70 13.59 8.17 7.28
N ALA A 71 12.34 7.84 6.95
CA ALA A 71 11.49 8.67 6.12
C ALA A 71 11.28 10.05 6.73
N LEU A 72 11.32 11.08 5.90
CA LEU A 72 10.89 12.42 6.28
C LEU A 72 9.36 12.44 6.34
N ARG A 73 8.79 12.78 7.49
CA ARG A 73 7.36 12.70 7.76
C ARG A 73 6.75 14.07 8.04
N HIS A 74 5.64 14.34 7.37
CA HIS A 74 4.81 15.54 7.55
C HIS A 74 3.35 15.13 7.80
N THR A 75 2.48 16.10 8.00
CA THR A 75 1.03 15.88 8.11
C THR A 75 0.35 15.58 6.79
N ASP A 76 0.95 15.99 5.67
CA ASP A 76 0.36 15.98 4.35
C ASP A 76 1.22 15.22 3.31
N TRP A 77 2.37 14.72 3.73
CA TRP A 77 3.25 13.92 2.87
C TRP A 77 4.27 13.15 3.68
N VAL A 78 4.75 12.07 3.09
CA VAL A 78 5.90 11.30 3.57
C VAL A 78 6.87 11.06 2.42
N ARG A 79 8.16 11.24 2.68
CA ARG A 79 9.21 10.96 1.71
C ARG A 79 10.14 9.88 2.24
N PRO A 80 10.14 8.69 1.64
CA PRO A 80 11.03 7.62 2.04
C PRO A 80 12.49 7.95 1.72
N ASP A 81 13.39 7.27 2.42
CA ASP A 81 14.82 7.31 2.16
C ASP A 81 15.21 6.09 1.30
N PHE A 82 15.59 6.34 0.06
CA PHE A 82 15.93 5.28 -0.90
C PHE A 82 17.18 4.48 -0.50
N GLU A 83 18.13 5.07 0.22
CA GLU A 83 19.28 4.35 0.76
C GLU A 83 18.85 3.32 1.83
N SER A 84 17.90 3.69 2.68
CA SER A 84 17.29 2.78 3.66
C SER A 84 16.55 1.63 2.98
N ILE A 85 15.81 1.92 1.91
CA ILE A 85 15.08 0.90 1.13
C ILE A 85 16.07 -0.07 0.48
N ALA A 86 17.11 0.45 -0.17
CA ALA A 86 18.14 -0.37 -0.80
C ALA A 86 18.81 -1.32 0.20
N MET A 87 19.20 -0.81 1.37
CA MET A 87 19.77 -1.62 2.45
C MET A 87 18.83 -2.74 2.89
N LYS A 88 17.54 -2.48 3.00
CA LYS A 88 16.55 -3.52 3.36
C LYS A 88 16.39 -4.55 2.26
N ARG A 89 16.36 -4.14 0.99
CA ARG A 89 16.31 -5.07 -0.14
C ARG A 89 17.50 -6.01 -0.15
N ASP A 90 18.70 -5.47 0.02
CA ASP A 90 19.93 -6.26 0.08
C ASP A 90 19.88 -7.26 1.23
N PHE A 91 19.44 -6.82 2.41
CA PHE A 91 19.31 -7.66 3.59
C PHE A 91 18.26 -8.79 3.39
N PHE A 92 17.09 -8.48 2.86
CA PHE A 92 16.08 -9.50 2.54
C PHE A 92 16.58 -10.44 1.45
N GLY A 93 17.21 -9.93 0.40
CA GLY A 93 17.77 -10.76 -0.67
C GLY A 93 18.83 -11.75 -0.20
N GLU A 94 19.63 -11.38 0.81
CA GLU A 94 20.65 -12.25 1.38
C GLU A 94 20.08 -13.30 2.35
N TYR A 95 19.19 -12.90 3.26
CA TYR A 95 18.75 -13.77 4.36
C TYR A 95 17.36 -14.38 4.20
N TRP A 96 16.49 -13.78 3.39
CA TRP A 96 15.15 -14.28 3.06
C TRP A 96 14.85 -14.12 1.56
N PRO A 97 15.66 -14.78 0.68
CA PRO A 97 15.56 -14.59 -0.77
C PRO A 97 14.22 -15.03 -1.37
N GLN A 98 13.39 -15.74 -0.61
CA GLN A 98 12.04 -16.11 -1.01
C GLN A 98 11.02 -14.98 -0.80
N LEU A 99 11.38 -13.89 -0.12
CA LEU A 99 10.51 -12.74 0.11
C LEU A 99 10.92 -11.60 -0.82
N GLU A 100 10.01 -11.21 -1.68
CA GLU A 100 10.16 -10.10 -2.60
C GLU A 100 9.59 -8.82 -2.00
N LEU A 101 10.11 -7.68 -2.41
CA LEU A 101 9.49 -6.39 -2.12
C LEU A 101 8.30 -6.23 -3.07
N ILE A 102 7.10 -6.50 -2.58
CA ILE A 102 5.87 -6.56 -3.37
C ILE A 102 5.04 -5.28 -3.33
N GLY A 103 5.48 -4.26 -2.60
CA GLY A 103 4.74 -3.00 -2.56
C GLY A 103 5.03 -2.11 -1.36
N THR A 104 4.18 -1.11 -1.19
CA THR A 104 4.30 -0.07 -0.18
C THR A 104 3.01 0.11 0.62
N PHE A 105 3.12 0.75 1.78
CA PHE A 105 1.99 1.31 2.50
C PHE A 105 2.34 2.68 3.08
N HIS A 106 1.34 3.54 3.20
CA HIS A 106 1.47 4.80 3.92
C HIS A 106 0.15 5.19 4.58
N SER A 107 0.20 6.21 5.46
CA SER A 107 -0.99 6.66 6.16
C SER A 107 -1.31 8.13 5.90
N HIS A 108 -2.60 8.44 5.84
CA HIS A 108 -3.17 9.80 5.76
C HIS A 108 -3.85 10.15 7.09
N PRO A 109 -3.25 11.02 7.91
CA PRO A 109 -3.85 11.47 9.16
C PRO A 109 -4.82 12.62 8.91
N TYR A 110 -6.01 12.55 9.51
CA TYR A 110 -7.04 13.58 9.41
C TYR A 110 -7.44 14.11 10.78
N GLU A 111 -7.86 15.38 10.86
CA GLU A 111 -8.29 15.99 12.09
C GLU A 111 -9.60 15.38 12.61
N ASP A 112 -10.56 15.19 11.71
CA ASP A 112 -11.88 14.67 12.08
C ASP A 112 -12.52 13.80 10.98
N LEU A 113 -13.66 13.20 11.34
CA LEU A 113 -14.40 12.30 10.46
C LEU A 113 -15.04 13.00 9.26
N SER A 114 -15.40 14.28 9.39
CA SER A 114 -16.01 15.05 8.31
C SER A 114 -15.00 15.25 7.20
N GLU A 115 -13.78 15.66 7.57
CA GLU A 115 -12.69 15.88 6.63
C GLU A 115 -12.39 14.61 5.81
N VAL A 116 -12.29 13.44 6.48
CA VAL A 116 -12.07 12.16 5.77
C VAL A 116 -13.17 11.89 4.76
N ASN A 117 -14.44 12.08 5.17
CA ASN A 117 -15.57 11.75 4.31
C ASN A 117 -15.71 12.73 3.13
N ASP A 118 -15.50 14.02 3.39
CA ASP A 118 -15.65 15.07 2.37
C ASP A 118 -14.58 14.97 1.28
N THR A 119 -13.36 14.61 1.67
CA THR A 119 -12.23 14.45 0.75
C THR A 119 -12.06 13.03 0.22
N LYS A 120 -12.81 12.04 0.78
CA LYS A 120 -12.54 10.61 0.59
C LYS A 120 -11.07 10.28 0.91
N GLY A 121 -10.63 10.72 2.07
CA GLY A 121 -9.23 10.71 2.51
C GLY A 121 -8.53 9.36 2.48
N TRP A 122 -9.26 8.27 2.29
CA TRP A 122 -8.69 6.92 2.08
C TRP A 122 -8.20 6.67 0.66
N ARG A 123 -8.45 7.61 -0.28
CA ARG A 123 -7.95 7.49 -1.64
C ARG A 123 -6.52 8.00 -1.74
N ALA A 124 -5.82 7.44 -2.70
CA ALA A 124 -4.49 7.93 -3.07
C ALA A 124 -4.55 9.38 -3.55
N SER A 125 -3.62 10.18 -3.07
CA SER A 125 -3.43 11.56 -3.51
C SER A 125 -2.76 11.61 -4.90
N GLU A 126 -2.72 12.81 -5.50
CA GLU A 126 -1.93 13.02 -6.71
C GLU A 126 -0.42 12.78 -6.46
N GLY A 127 0.06 13.12 -5.26
CA GLY A 127 1.45 12.88 -4.86
C GLY A 127 1.79 11.39 -4.79
N ASP A 128 0.87 10.56 -4.27
CA ASP A 128 1.06 9.11 -4.23
C ASP A 128 1.16 8.52 -5.63
N ARG A 129 0.23 8.92 -6.52
CA ARG A 129 0.19 8.46 -7.91
C ARG A 129 1.41 8.91 -8.71
N ALA A 130 1.98 10.07 -8.40
CA ALA A 130 3.21 10.55 -9.01
C ALA A 130 4.46 9.83 -8.49
N PHE A 131 4.43 9.37 -7.22
CA PHE A 131 5.55 8.66 -6.60
C PHE A 131 5.65 7.18 -7.04
N TRP A 132 4.54 6.49 -7.25
CA TRP A 132 4.54 5.04 -7.52
C TRP A 132 5.30 4.63 -8.79
N PRO A 133 5.23 5.35 -9.94
CA PRO A 133 6.03 5.01 -11.12
C PRO A 133 7.52 5.03 -10.84
N ASP A 134 8.01 6.11 -10.23
CA ASP A 134 9.43 6.24 -9.87
C ASP A 134 9.87 5.13 -8.90
N PHE A 135 9.01 4.83 -7.90
CA PHE A 135 9.29 3.75 -6.97
C PHE A 135 9.37 2.39 -7.68
N HIS A 136 8.45 2.09 -8.58
CA HIS A 136 8.45 0.84 -9.34
C HIS A 136 9.70 0.74 -10.20
N GLU A 137 9.98 1.75 -11.01
CA GLU A 137 11.10 1.76 -11.95
C GLU A 137 12.46 1.69 -11.26
N PHE A 138 12.68 2.48 -10.20
CA PHE A 138 14.00 2.59 -9.59
C PHE A 138 14.22 1.60 -8.43
N VAL A 139 13.14 1.14 -7.78
CA VAL A 139 13.26 0.24 -6.64
C VAL A 139 12.93 -1.20 -6.97
N CYS A 140 11.96 -1.45 -7.82
CA CYS A 140 11.46 -2.80 -8.13
C CYS A 140 11.35 -3.06 -9.65
N PRO A 141 12.40 -2.77 -10.46
CA PRO A 141 12.32 -2.87 -11.92
C PRO A 141 12.03 -4.28 -12.45
N ASP A 142 12.28 -5.30 -11.63
CA ASP A 142 12.10 -6.71 -11.98
C ASP A 142 10.71 -7.25 -11.58
N MET A 143 9.85 -6.40 -11.02
CA MET A 143 8.50 -6.76 -10.61
C MET A 143 7.49 -6.34 -11.68
N ASP A 144 6.64 -7.27 -12.13
CA ASP A 144 5.58 -6.95 -13.08
C ASP A 144 4.50 -6.07 -12.44
N GLU A 145 4.15 -6.34 -11.18
CA GLU A 145 3.11 -5.64 -10.44
C GLU A 145 3.54 -5.34 -9.00
N LEU A 146 3.07 -4.21 -8.46
CA LEU A 146 3.23 -3.84 -7.05
C LEU A 146 1.89 -3.54 -6.40
N ALA A 147 1.79 -3.81 -5.09
CA ALA A 147 0.66 -3.43 -4.25
C ALA A 147 0.95 -2.12 -3.51
N HIS A 148 -0.05 -1.24 -3.42
CA HIS A 148 0.04 -0.02 -2.63
C HIS A 148 -1.16 0.08 -1.69
N LEU A 149 -0.90 0.30 -0.39
CA LEU A 149 -1.95 0.47 0.60
C LEU A 149 -1.96 1.91 1.12
N VAL A 150 -3.12 2.53 1.10
CA VAL A 150 -3.40 3.81 1.76
C VAL A 150 -4.22 3.56 3.01
N ILE A 151 -3.75 4.07 4.17
CA ILE A 151 -4.40 3.90 5.47
C ILE A 151 -4.83 5.27 5.99
N ALA A 152 -6.07 5.68 5.77
CA ALA A 152 -6.59 6.89 6.40
C ALA A 152 -6.92 6.63 7.87
N ILE A 153 -6.64 7.62 8.73
CA ILE A 153 -6.93 7.53 10.16
C ILE A 153 -7.46 8.85 10.72
N THR A 154 -8.48 8.76 11.57
CA THR A 154 -8.97 9.89 12.35
C THR A 154 -9.43 9.48 13.75
N GLY A 155 -9.43 10.45 14.66
CA GLY A 155 -9.96 10.29 16.00
C GLY A 155 -11.49 10.38 16.04
N LEU A 156 -12.10 9.64 16.97
CA LEU A 156 -13.53 9.69 17.25
C LEU A 156 -13.79 10.33 18.63
N SER A 157 -14.87 11.10 18.74
CA SER A 157 -15.30 11.67 20.02
C SER A 157 -15.77 10.60 21.02
N ARG A 158 -16.26 9.47 20.52
CA ARG A 158 -16.75 8.33 21.30
C ARG A 158 -16.11 7.03 20.77
N LYS A 159 -16.14 5.98 21.61
CA LYS A 159 -15.70 4.66 21.16
C LYS A 159 -16.53 4.17 19.99
N GLY A 160 -15.86 3.76 18.93
CA GLY A 160 -16.48 3.07 17.81
C GLY A 160 -16.66 1.59 18.18
N THR A 161 -17.87 1.08 17.98
CA THR A 161 -18.24 -0.33 18.22
C THR A 161 -18.67 -1.02 16.93
N ALA A 162 -18.58 -0.32 15.79
CA ALA A 162 -18.92 -0.91 14.52
C ALA A 162 -17.96 -2.04 14.15
N GLU A 163 -18.51 -3.14 13.67
CA GLU A 163 -17.73 -4.21 13.07
C GLU A 163 -16.95 -3.69 11.86
N PRO A 164 -15.81 -4.31 11.53
CA PRO A 164 -15.14 -4.05 10.26
C PRO A 164 -16.09 -4.28 9.09
N ASP A 165 -16.03 -3.40 8.09
CA ASP A 165 -16.86 -3.47 6.90
C ASP A 165 -16.02 -3.18 5.65
N ARG A 166 -16.56 -3.51 4.49
CA ARG A 166 -15.98 -3.13 3.21
C ARG A 166 -16.28 -1.65 2.91
N LEU A 167 -15.47 -1.03 2.08
CA LEU A 167 -15.78 0.28 1.52
C LEU A 167 -17.06 0.20 0.67
N ALA A 168 -17.74 1.31 0.49
CA ALA A 168 -19.01 1.34 -0.24
C ALA A 168 -18.81 1.49 -1.76
N GLY A 169 -19.81 1.04 -2.52
CA GLY A 169 -19.88 1.26 -3.98
C GLY A 169 -18.82 0.46 -4.75
N ASN A 170 -18.20 1.09 -5.74
CA ASN A 170 -17.17 0.48 -6.57
C ASN A 170 -15.88 0.15 -5.84
N GLU A 171 -15.66 0.74 -4.65
CA GLU A 171 -14.49 0.48 -3.80
C GLU A 171 -14.66 -0.75 -2.89
N TYR A 172 -15.79 -1.45 -2.98
CA TYR A 172 -16.11 -2.59 -2.13
C TYR A 172 -15.05 -3.69 -2.13
N THR A 173 -14.48 -4.00 -3.28
CA THR A 173 -13.47 -5.06 -3.42
C THR A 173 -12.08 -4.61 -2.98
N SER A 174 -11.79 -3.31 -3.04
CA SER A 174 -10.46 -2.77 -2.83
C SER A 174 -10.20 -2.22 -1.43
N GLY A 175 -11.18 -2.26 -0.50
CA GLY A 175 -10.90 -1.67 0.80
C GLY A 175 -11.83 -2.03 1.94
N TYR A 176 -11.40 -1.61 3.13
CA TYR A 176 -12.07 -1.84 4.42
C TYR A 176 -12.18 -0.58 5.24
N VAL A 177 -13.16 -0.57 6.14
CA VAL A 177 -13.30 0.40 7.22
C VAL A 177 -13.29 -0.32 8.56
N VAL A 178 -12.50 0.18 9.52
CA VAL A 178 -12.31 -0.44 10.84
C VAL A 178 -12.50 0.60 11.94
N SER A 179 -13.28 0.27 12.96
CA SER A 179 -13.40 1.07 14.20
C SER A 179 -12.60 0.41 15.32
N ALA A 180 -11.62 1.13 15.85
CA ALA A 180 -10.72 0.64 16.89
C ALA A 180 -10.68 1.62 18.08
N ASP A 181 -11.50 1.36 19.10
CA ASP A 181 -11.68 2.21 20.28
C ASP A 181 -12.16 3.63 19.86
N LYS A 182 -11.35 4.67 20.07
CA LYS A 182 -11.64 6.05 19.65
C LYS A 182 -11.03 6.42 18.31
N ARG A 183 -10.85 5.46 17.43
CA ARG A 183 -10.24 5.66 16.11
C ARG A 183 -11.12 5.05 15.04
N LYS A 184 -11.09 5.65 13.87
CA LYS A 184 -11.63 5.06 12.66
C LYS A 184 -10.53 5.06 11.59
N LEU A 185 -10.36 3.90 10.97
CA LEU A 185 -9.35 3.69 9.95
C LEU A 185 -10.04 3.17 8.68
N TRP A 186 -9.50 3.54 7.55
CA TRP A 186 -9.85 3.01 6.24
C TRP A 186 -8.58 2.45 5.62
N ILE A 187 -8.69 1.31 4.98
CA ILE A 187 -7.57 0.67 4.28
C ILE A 187 -8.02 0.50 2.84
N LYS A 188 -7.33 1.11 1.89
CA LYS A 188 -7.59 0.94 0.47
C LYS A 188 -6.36 0.40 -0.23
N GLY A 189 -6.58 -0.62 -1.06
CA GLY A 189 -5.56 -1.26 -1.88
C GLY A 189 -5.61 -0.76 -3.32
N TYR A 190 -4.42 -0.66 -3.90
CA TYR A 190 -4.16 -0.37 -5.30
C TYR A 190 -3.15 -1.39 -5.80
N THR A 191 -3.13 -1.62 -7.10
CA THR A 191 -2.00 -2.29 -7.75
C THR A 191 -1.50 -1.41 -8.88
N SER A 192 -0.22 -1.57 -9.19
CA SER A 192 0.39 -0.91 -10.33
C SER A 192 1.13 -1.92 -11.17
N ALA A 193 1.24 -1.68 -12.46
CA ALA A 193 2.00 -2.52 -13.36
C ALA A 193 2.89 -1.68 -14.25
N LEU A 194 4.10 -2.19 -14.51
CA LEU A 194 5.09 -1.60 -15.39
C LEU A 194 5.21 -2.50 -16.62
N TYR A 195 4.97 -1.95 -17.80
CA TYR A 195 5.03 -2.69 -19.07
C TYR A 195 6.13 -2.15 -19.94
N GLU A 196 6.74 -3.03 -20.70
CA GLU A 196 7.54 -2.66 -21.86
C GLU A 196 6.58 -2.44 -23.03
N GLU A 197 6.55 -1.23 -23.58
CA GLU A 197 5.81 -0.96 -24.82
C GLU A 197 6.60 -1.55 -25.99
N VAL A 198 6.06 -2.62 -26.57
CA VAL A 198 6.51 -3.11 -27.85
C VAL A 198 5.68 -2.37 -28.91
N ASP A 199 6.30 -1.46 -29.65
CA ASP A 199 5.67 -0.85 -30.82
C ASP A 199 5.50 -1.95 -31.90
N GLU A 200 4.29 -2.54 -31.95
CA GLU A 200 3.96 -3.60 -32.92
C GLU A 200 4.02 -3.10 -34.37
N ASP A 201 3.96 -1.79 -34.59
CA ASP A 201 4.05 -1.13 -35.91
C ASP A 201 5.46 -0.64 -36.23
N ALA A 202 6.42 -0.76 -35.32
CA ALA A 202 7.80 -0.40 -35.60
C ALA A 202 8.38 -1.33 -36.70
N PRO A 203 8.89 -0.79 -37.78
CA PRO A 203 9.54 -1.63 -38.80
C PRO A 203 10.69 -2.40 -38.15
N PHE A 204 10.72 -3.70 -38.43
CA PHE A 204 11.76 -4.60 -37.96
C PHE A 204 13.09 -4.14 -38.59
N ASP A 205 13.72 -3.17 -37.95
CA ASP A 205 14.92 -2.51 -38.44
C ASP A 205 16.17 -3.12 -37.79
N GLU A 206 17.32 -3.04 -38.49
CA GLU A 206 18.61 -3.50 -37.94
C GLU A 206 18.97 -2.82 -36.60
N ALA A 207 18.39 -1.63 -36.30
CA ALA A 207 18.53 -0.90 -35.06
C ALA A 207 17.95 -1.67 -33.83
N PHE A 208 16.87 -2.43 -34.04
CA PHE A 208 16.30 -3.30 -33.00
C PHE A 208 17.25 -4.42 -32.58
N MET A 209 17.98 -4.98 -33.55
CA MET A 209 18.98 -6.04 -33.29
C MET A 209 20.27 -5.51 -32.67
N ALA A 210 20.52 -4.20 -32.78
CA ALA A 210 21.68 -3.54 -32.20
C ALA A 210 21.49 -3.08 -30.75
N GLY A 211 20.26 -3.18 -30.20
CA GLY A 211 19.95 -2.75 -28.85
C GLY A 211 19.87 -1.22 -28.65
N ASP A 212 19.78 -0.47 -29.75
CA ASP A 212 19.78 1.00 -29.75
C ASP A 212 18.37 1.62 -29.67
N ILE A 213 17.32 0.78 -29.53
CA ILE A 213 15.94 1.27 -29.32
C ILE A 213 15.67 1.30 -27.83
N GLU A 214 15.50 2.49 -27.27
CA GLU A 214 14.87 2.68 -25.96
C GLU A 214 13.42 2.19 -26.07
N MET A 215 13.13 1.00 -25.49
CA MET A 215 11.75 0.54 -25.35
C MET A 215 11.00 1.50 -24.43
N GLY A 216 9.91 2.04 -24.91
CA GLY A 216 9.00 2.83 -24.09
C GLY A 216 8.50 1.97 -22.92
N ARG A 217 8.36 2.56 -21.75
CA ARG A 217 7.70 1.91 -20.61
C ARG A 217 6.40 2.64 -20.32
N SER A 218 5.32 1.90 -20.23
CA SER A 218 4.05 2.42 -19.74
C SER A 218 3.77 1.94 -18.32
N TYR A 219 3.03 2.75 -17.57
CA TYR A 219 2.74 2.50 -16.18
C TYR A 219 1.25 2.70 -15.92
N ASP A 220 0.59 1.64 -15.44
CA ASP A 220 -0.82 1.65 -15.10
C ASP A 220 -1.03 1.49 -13.60
N VAL A 221 -2.04 2.19 -13.09
CA VAL A 221 -2.53 2.03 -11.71
C VAL A 221 -3.95 1.50 -11.75
N TYR A 222 -4.17 0.37 -11.09
CA TYR A 222 -5.46 -0.26 -10.93
C TYR A 222 -6.05 0.04 -9.55
N GLU A 223 -7.34 0.30 -9.52
CA GLU A 223 -8.07 0.62 -8.30
C GLU A 223 -9.51 0.08 -8.35
N ASP A 224 -10.25 0.27 -7.27
CA ASP A 224 -11.67 -0.05 -7.17
C ASP A 224 -11.98 -1.52 -7.55
N GLU A 225 -12.81 -1.73 -8.58
CA GLU A 225 -13.23 -3.07 -8.99
C GLU A 225 -12.13 -3.92 -9.62
N ASP A 226 -11.03 -3.31 -10.05
CA ASP A 226 -9.90 -4.02 -10.64
C ASP A 226 -8.93 -4.62 -9.61
N VAL A 227 -9.09 -4.27 -8.34
CA VAL A 227 -8.31 -4.79 -7.22
C VAL A 227 -9.20 -5.56 -6.24
N LEU A 228 -8.75 -6.74 -5.85
CA LEU A 228 -9.34 -7.48 -4.75
C LEU A 228 -8.40 -7.50 -3.55
N LEU A 229 -8.65 -6.62 -2.58
CA LEU A 229 -7.93 -6.62 -1.31
C LEU A 229 -8.57 -7.62 -0.35
N GLU A 230 -7.78 -8.57 0.16
CA GLU A 230 -8.21 -9.56 1.15
C GLU A 230 -7.38 -9.44 2.42
N ILE A 231 -8.07 -9.32 3.55
CA ILE A 231 -7.51 -9.31 4.90
C ILE A 231 -8.31 -10.33 5.72
N PRO A 232 -7.83 -11.58 5.89
CA PRO A 232 -8.63 -12.69 6.40
C PRO A 232 -9.28 -12.42 7.76
N SER A 233 -8.59 -11.74 8.70
CA SER A 233 -9.15 -11.43 10.02
C SER A 233 -10.31 -10.43 9.96
N LEU A 234 -10.32 -9.53 9.00
CA LEU A 234 -11.44 -8.60 8.81
C LEU A 234 -12.66 -9.31 8.21
N GLU A 235 -12.46 -10.25 7.32
CA GLU A 235 -13.51 -11.10 6.77
C GLU A 235 -14.05 -12.13 7.79
N ALA A 236 -13.18 -12.73 8.59
CA ALA A 236 -13.55 -13.76 9.57
C ALA A 236 -14.45 -13.20 10.69
N ARG A 237 -14.29 -11.94 11.08
CA ARG A 237 -15.16 -11.29 12.08
C ARG A 237 -16.63 -11.29 11.63
N PHE A 238 -16.92 -11.03 10.36
CA PHE A 238 -18.29 -11.11 9.83
C PHE A 238 -18.87 -12.51 9.90
N ARG A 239 -18.06 -13.54 9.62
CA ARG A 239 -18.52 -14.95 9.66
C ARG A 239 -18.83 -15.42 11.07
N HIS A 240 -18.08 -15.00 12.09
CA HIS A 240 -18.30 -15.39 13.48
C HIS A 240 -19.58 -14.83 14.07
N GLU A 241 -19.99 -13.64 13.68
CA GLU A 241 -21.25 -13.05 14.13
C GLU A 241 -22.48 -13.66 13.47
N LEU A 242 -22.39 -14.01 12.18
CA LEU A 242 -23.45 -14.73 11.48
C LEU A 242 -23.71 -16.12 12.07
N LEU A 243 -22.72 -16.75 12.70
CA LEU A 243 -22.84 -18.05 13.35
C LEU A 243 -23.34 -17.94 14.81
N ARG A 244 -23.40 -16.74 15.40
CA ARG A 244 -23.90 -16.49 16.75
C ARG A 244 -25.36 -16.03 16.78
N ARG A 245 -25.97 -15.82 15.63
CA ARG A 245 -27.40 -15.54 15.46
C ARG A 245 -28.13 -16.80 15.00
#